data_f7b6c5fd38d34a86cad3b34a960cf146
#
_entry.id   f7b6c5fd38d34a86cad3b34a960cf146
#
_cell.length_a   1.000
_cell.length_b   1.000
_cell.length_c   1.000
_cell.angle_alpha   90.00
_cell.angle_beta   90.00
_cell.angle_gamma   90.00
#
_symmetry.space_group_name_H-M   'P 1'
#
loop_
_entity.id
_entity.type
_entity.pdbx_description
1 polymer ?
#
loop_
_entity_poly.entity_id
_entity_poly.type
_entity_poly.pdbx_seq_one_letter_code
_entity_poly.pdbx_strand_id
1 'polypeptide(L)'
;MHPWMRWIVGHIDILNNWVGRLTCLMLVPVIFVMIYEVVARKLFIAPTDWAYDTSRMFSGAMFMMGAGYALMRGVHIRADFLYRNWQPRTQALVDGALYLLFYFPAMLFFFWISTEYTIKAWVTWERSMDTALMAPLAPARTAMPVGAFLLSLQGVAEFLRAYHQLGESTLRRWVLRLLPVYAVILGMIFCNSLFPDAFNFEMIFGAAFDGGIKGAGGVSPPMIGVIMIAVMLFSIFVGFPISFTLIFLAFVFGAWGFGGKMVFYLQTLQFNNVMLEQTLAAVPLFVFMGIMMEQAGLMERLFTSVQLMLSRTRGALYLAVLFVSTIFAAATGIVGASVTILGIMAAKTMNRSGYDVRLAAGTITAGGTLGILIPPSIMLVVMGPVLQIPVTDLFAAAIIPGIMLAGMYAAFALIRCWLNPSLGPILPEGEQPTTSPYYWLEAILVIGSIVTFFTLIVMAFSGSLAGIFPFSSLLIPLGWMAVMLLGSRWVRDNKPAGFFFSDLWYEFFLGLVPPSALVAFALGSILFGWATPTEGAGCGAF
;
A
#
# COMPACT_ATOMS: atom_id res chain seq x y z
N MET A 1 -8.32 23.73 -24.02
CA MET A 1 -7.15 24.22 -23.27
C MET A 1 -6.34 25.13 -24.19
N HIS A 2 -5.97 26.32 -23.70
CA HIS A 2 -5.16 27.27 -24.48
C HIS A 2 -3.81 26.64 -24.82
N PRO A 3 -3.16 26.95 -25.97
CA PRO A 3 -1.89 26.32 -26.36
C PRO A 3 -0.80 26.39 -25.29
N TRP A 4 -0.63 27.55 -24.63
CA TRP A 4 0.36 27.72 -23.56
C TRP A 4 0.09 26.87 -22.32
N MET A 5 -1.20 26.70 -21.94
CA MET A 5 -1.56 25.81 -20.83
C MET A 5 -1.22 24.35 -21.14
N ARG A 6 -1.51 23.89 -22.38
CA ARG A 6 -1.14 22.54 -22.83
C ARG A 6 0.37 22.33 -22.79
N TRP A 7 1.11 23.36 -23.18
CA TRP A 7 2.57 23.32 -23.15
C TRP A 7 3.10 23.18 -21.72
N ILE A 8 2.65 24.03 -20.78
CA ILE A 8 3.06 23.95 -19.36
C ILE A 8 2.69 22.60 -18.76
N VAL A 9 1.42 22.20 -18.85
CA VAL A 9 0.94 20.92 -18.30
C VAL A 9 1.72 19.74 -18.89
N GLY A 10 1.95 19.75 -20.20
CA GLY A 10 2.72 18.68 -20.87
C GLY A 10 4.16 18.56 -20.36
N HIS A 11 4.85 19.68 -20.13
CA HIS A 11 6.24 19.65 -19.62
C HIS A 11 6.29 19.19 -18.16
N ILE A 12 5.34 19.63 -17.32
CA ILE A 12 5.25 19.19 -15.93
C ILE A 12 4.97 17.67 -15.86
N ASP A 13 4.04 17.18 -16.68
CA ASP A 13 3.73 15.75 -16.75
C ASP A 13 4.93 14.92 -17.23
N ILE A 14 5.64 15.39 -18.25
CA ILE A 14 6.86 14.71 -18.73
C ILE A 14 7.90 14.66 -17.63
N LEU A 15 8.16 15.77 -16.92
CA LEU A 15 9.11 15.84 -15.83
C LEU A 15 8.75 14.84 -14.71
N ASN A 16 7.52 14.89 -14.21
CA ASN A 16 7.07 14.00 -13.14
C ASN A 16 7.04 12.53 -13.56
N ASN A 17 6.72 12.24 -14.83
CA ASN A 17 6.78 10.88 -15.36
C ASN A 17 8.21 10.34 -15.41
N TRP A 18 9.18 11.16 -15.83
CA TRP A 18 10.60 10.79 -15.84
C TRP A 18 11.14 10.58 -14.42
N VAL A 19 10.88 11.53 -13.52
CA VAL A 19 11.29 11.39 -12.12
C VAL A 19 10.65 10.17 -11.49
N GLY A 20 9.35 9.93 -11.70
CA GLY A 20 8.66 8.75 -11.18
C GLY A 20 9.28 7.44 -11.66
N ARG A 21 9.65 7.34 -12.94
CA ARG A 21 10.34 6.15 -13.48
C ARG A 21 11.72 5.95 -12.86
N LEU A 22 12.51 7.03 -12.71
CA LEU A 22 13.81 6.96 -12.05
C LEU A 22 13.67 6.56 -10.57
N THR A 23 12.65 7.09 -9.91
CA THR A 23 12.36 6.77 -8.51
C THR A 23 11.99 5.29 -8.32
N CYS A 24 11.24 4.70 -9.25
CA CYS A 24 10.96 3.26 -9.22
C CYS A 24 12.23 2.40 -9.28
N LEU A 25 13.28 2.85 -9.98
CA LEU A 25 14.55 2.12 -10.05
C LEU A 25 15.29 2.08 -8.69
N MET A 26 14.97 3.01 -7.77
CA MET A 26 15.53 2.99 -6.40
C MET A 26 15.09 1.75 -5.61
N LEU A 27 14.01 1.10 -6.01
CA LEU A 27 13.55 -0.14 -5.37
C LEU A 27 14.58 -1.28 -5.55
N VAL A 28 15.24 -1.34 -6.71
CA VAL A 28 16.20 -2.42 -7.02
C VAL A 28 17.37 -2.44 -6.01
N PRO A 29 18.11 -1.34 -5.79
CA PRO A 29 19.16 -1.35 -4.77
C PRO A 29 18.63 -1.65 -3.36
N VAL A 30 17.42 -1.22 -3.01
CA VAL A 30 16.83 -1.54 -1.69
C VAL A 30 16.63 -3.06 -1.54
N ILE A 31 16.12 -3.76 -2.56
CA ILE A 31 15.98 -5.21 -2.57
C ILE A 31 17.35 -5.88 -2.34
N PHE A 32 18.35 -5.50 -3.12
CA PHE A 32 19.69 -6.10 -2.99
C PHE A 32 20.34 -5.83 -1.63
N VAL A 33 20.21 -4.62 -1.10
CA VAL A 33 20.73 -4.24 0.23
C VAL A 33 20.10 -5.11 1.32
N MET A 34 18.77 -5.29 1.28
CA MET A 34 18.05 -6.08 2.27
C MET A 34 18.45 -7.55 2.24
N ILE A 35 18.57 -8.13 1.05
CA ILE A 35 19.00 -9.53 0.91
C ILE A 35 20.44 -9.71 1.39
N TYR A 36 21.32 -8.79 0.98
CA TYR A 36 22.71 -8.83 1.41
C TYR A 36 22.82 -8.80 2.93
N GLU A 37 22.07 -7.92 3.60
CA GLU A 37 22.04 -7.84 5.06
C GLU A 37 21.57 -9.14 5.70
N VAL A 38 20.46 -9.72 5.22
CA VAL A 38 19.92 -10.98 5.76
C VAL A 38 20.94 -12.12 5.61
N VAL A 39 21.54 -12.24 4.44
CA VAL A 39 22.56 -13.26 4.15
C VAL A 39 23.81 -13.05 5.01
N ALA A 40 24.34 -11.82 5.04
CA ALA A 40 25.52 -11.48 5.83
C ALA A 40 25.32 -11.78 7.32
N ARG A 41 24.20 -11.34 7.88
CA ARG A 41 23.89 -11.50 9.30
C ARG A 41 23.55 -12.95 9.69
N LYS A 42 22.80 -13.68 8.85
CA LYS A 42 22.29 -15.02 9.21
C LYS A 42 23.19 -16.15 8.79
N LEU A 43 23.84 -16.06 7.62
CA LEU A 43 24.74 -17.13 7.15
C LEU A 43 26.18 -16.89 7.57
N PHE A 44 26.65 -15.64 7.54
CA PHE A 44 28.05 -15.31 7.84
C PHE A 44 28.24 -14.73 9.25
N ILE A 45 27.15 -14.49 10.01
CA ILE A 45 27.18 -13.90 11.37
C ILE A 45 27.94 -12.56 11.38
N ALA A 46 27.88 -11.83 10.28
CA ALA A 46 28.56 -10.56 10.03
C ALA A 46 27.56 -9.49 9.63
N PRO A 47 26.81 -8.89 10.60
CA PRO A 47 25.86 -7.82 10.29
C PRO A 47 26.58 -6.62 9.69
N THR A 48 25.90 -5.88 8.80
CA THR A 48 26.46 -4.71 8.13
C THR A 48 26.09 -3.41 8.84
N ASP A 49 27.01 -2.46 8.88
CA ASP A 49 26.79 -1.15 9.51
C ASP A 49 26.06 -0.16 8.58
N TRP A 50 25.93 -0.47 7.28
CA TRP A 50 25.47 0.46 6.25
C TRP A 50 24.09 0.13 5.67
N ALA A 51 23.66 -1.13 5.72
CA ALA A 51 22.44 -1.58 5.05
C ALA A 51 21.18 -0.90 5.61
N TYR A 52 21.14 -0.70 6.92
CA TYR A 52 20.04 -0.04 7.60
C TYR A 52 19.86 1.42 7.11
N ASP A 53 20.92 2.22 7.15
CA ASP A 53 20.86 3.62 6.73
C ASP A 53 20.57 3.74 5.24
N THR A 54 21.21 2.90 4.41
CA THR A 54 21.02 2.92 2.96
C THR A 54 19.56 2.63 2.58
N SER A 55 18.99 1.58 3.13
CA SER A 55 17.61 1.18 2.79
C SER A 55 16.59 2.25 3.17
N ARG A 56 16.70 2.83 4.35
CA ARG A 56 15.80 3.86 4.85
C ARG A 56 15.93 5.16 4.06
N MET A 57 17.16 5.57 3.71
CA MET A 57 17.40 6.76 2.89
C MET A 57 16.85 6.63 1.47
N PHE A 58 17.07 5.49 0.80
CA PHE A 58 16.54 5.23 -0.52
C PHE A 58 15.01 5.15 -0.51
N SER A 59 14.43 4.47 0.46
CA SER A 59 12.96 4.37 0.58
C SER A 59 12.32 5.72 0.86
N GLY A 60 12.89 6.51 1.77
CA GLY A 60 12.41 7.86 2.05
C GLY A 60 12.48 8.79 0.84
N ALA A 61 13.61 8.76 0.11
CA ALA A 61 13.75 9.51 -1.12
C ALA A 61 12.73 9.06 -2.18
N MET A 62 12.49 7.75 -2.31
CA MET A 62 11.51 7.19 -3.21
C MET A 62 10.09 7.67 -2.91
N PHE A 63 9.66 7.69 -1.66
CA PHE A 63 8.35 8.20 -1.27
C PHE A 63 8.18 9.68 -1.59
N MET A 64 9.17 10.50 -1.25
CA MET A 64 9.08 11.94 -1.46
C MET A 64 9.11 12.32 -2.94
N MET A 65 10.05 11.77 -3.71
CA MET A 65 10.18 12.09 -5.13
C MET A 65 9.06 11.47 -5.98
N GLY A 66 8.49 10.34 -5.56
CA GLY A 66 7.37 9.67 -6.21
C GLY A 66 6.02 10.37 -6.06
N ALA A 67 5.87 11.27 -5.07
CA ALA A 67 4.59 11.90 -4.76
C ALA A 67 4.01 12.73 -5.92
N GLY A 68 4.86 13.46 -6.67
CA GLY A 68 4.43 14.21 -7.85
C GLY A 68 3.91 13.31 -8.97
N TYR A 69 4.56 12.19 -9.21
CA TYR A 69 4.10 11.17 -10.15
C TYR A 69 2.77 10.54 -9.73
N ALA A 70 2.61 10.26 -8.44
CA ALA A 70 1.36 9.73 -7.88
C ALA A 70 0.19 10.71 -8.08
N LEU A 71 0.43 12.03 -7.91
CA LEU A 71 -0.58 13.06 -8.17
C LEU A 71 -0.93 13.12 -9.66
N MET A 72 0.06 13.07 -10.55
CA MET A 72 -0.14 13.04 -12.01
C MET A 72 -1.02 11.85 -12.45
N ARG A 73 -0.85 10.69 -11.80
CA ARG A 73 -1.64 9.48 -12.09
C ARG A 73 -3.02 9.47 -11.42
N GLY A 74 -3.33 10.46 -10.59
CA GLY A 74 -4.62 10.56 -9.89
C GLY A 74 -4.84 9.45 -8.85
N VAL A 75 -3.77 8.85 -8.32
CA VAL A 75 -3.86 7.75 -7.35
C VAL A 75 -3.92 8.23 -5.90
N HIS A 76 -3.90 9.54 -5.65
CA HIS A 76 -4.11 10.06 -4.30
C HIS A 76 -5.50 9.71 -3.79
N ILE A 77 -5.53 9.15 -2.59
CA ILE A 77 -6.78 8.69 -1.95
C ILE A 77 -7.67 9.90 -1.64
N ARG A 78 -8.91 9.84 -2.10
CA ARG A 78 -9.97 10.79 -1.76
C ARG A 78 -11.29 10.06 -1.53
N ALA A 79 -12.14 10.61 -0.67
CA ALA A 79 -13.50 10.11 -0.47
C ALA A 79 -14.39 10.66 -1.60
N ASP A 80 -14.71 9.83 -2.58
CA ASP A 80 -15.39 10.26 -3.81
C ASP A 80 -16.89 9.97 -3.85
N PHE A 81 -17.44 9.37 -2.80
CA PHE A 81 -18.84 8.91 -2.77
C PHE A 81 -19.87 10.05 -2.91
N LEU A 82 -19.62 11.27 -2.40
CA LEU A 82 -20.41 12.47 -2.67
C LEU A 82 -19.95 13.14 -3.96
N TYR A 83 -18.63 13.32 -4.09
CA TYR A 83 -17.98 14.00 -5.20
C TYR A 83 -18.30 13.36 -6.56
N ARG A 84 -18.36 12.05 -6.64
CA ARG A 84 -18.66 11.31 -7.87
C ARG A 84 -20.04 11.62 -8.45
N ASN A 85 -21.00 12.01 -7.60
CA ASN A 85 -22.37 12.32 -8.00
C ASN A 85 -22.54 13.77 -8.48
N TRP A 86 -21.51 14.61 -8.35
CA TRP A 86 -21.58 16.01 -8.74
C TRP A 86 -21.37 16.21 -10.24
N GLN A 87 -21.93 17.29 -10.75
CA GLN A 87 -21.69 17.68 -12.14
C GLN A 87 -20.20 18.01 -12.35
N PRO A 88 -19.61 17.73 -13.55
CA PRO A 88 -18.19 17.97 -13.82
C PRO A 88 -17.75 19.43 -13.55
N ARG A 89 -18.63 20.39 -13.75
CA ARG A 89 -18.35 21.81 -13.43
C ARG A 89 -18.24 22.05 -11.92
N THR A 90 -19.09 21.42 -11.12
CA THR A 90 -19.03 21.53 -9.66
C THR A 90 -17.78 20.85 -9.11
N GLN A 91 -17.41 19.68 -9.66
CA GLN A 91 -16.18 19.00 -9.33
C GLN A 91 -14.95 19.89 -9.62
N ALA A 92 -14.88 20.47 -10.81
CA ALA A 92 -13.80 21.37 -11.21
C ALA A 92 -13.73 22.65 -10.34
N LEU A 93 -14.88 23.14 -9.88
CA LEU A 93 -14.96 24.30 -8.99
C LEU A 93 -14.38 23.96 -7.61
N VAL A 94 -14.83 22.85 -7.04
CA VAL A 94 -14.38 22.39 -5.71
C VAL A 94 -12.90 22.06 -5.75
N ASP A 95 -12.44 21.30 -6.75
CA ASP A 95 -11.02 20.99 -6.91
C ASP A 95 -10.18 22.27 -7.06
N GLY A 96 -10.57 23.19 -7.96
CA GLY A 96 -9.85 24.44 -8.16
C GLY A 96 -9.78 25.31 -6.91
N ALA A 97 -10.88 25.43 -6.16
CA ALA A 97 -10.93 26.19 -4.91
C ALA A 97 -10.03 25.55 -3.83
N LEU A 98 -10.09 24.23 -3.68
CA LEU A 98 -9.30 23.52 -2.66
C LEU A 98 -7.81 23.43 -3.01
N TYR A 99 -7.46 23.39 -4.31
CA TYR A 99 -6.07 23.57 -4.72
C TYR A 99 -5.52 24.94 -4.30
N LEU A 100 -6.30 26.02 -4.48
CA LEU A 100 -5.89 27.36 -4.08
C LEU A 100 -5.86 27.55 -2.56
N LEU A 101 -6.89 27.05 -1.85
CA LEU A 101 -7.06 27.33 -0.43
C LEU A 101 -6.25 26.37 0.46
N PHE A 102 -6.19 25.10 0.12
CA PHE A 102 -5.58 24.07 0.96
C PHE A 102 -4.22 23.61 0.45
N TYR A 103 -4.16 23.26 -0.85
CA TYR A 103 -2.99 22.61 -1.40
C TYR A 103 -1.77 23.52 -1.49
N PHE A 104 -1.89 24.63 -2.22
CA PHE A 104 -0.73 25.51 -2.44
C PHE A 104 -0.18 26.12 -1.17
N PRO A 105 -0.97 26.67 -0.23
CA PRO A 105 -0.41 27.15 1.02
C PRO A 105 0.34 26.07 1.80
N ALA A 106 -0.26 24.88 1.94
CA ALA A 106 0.37 23.78 2.67
C ALA A 106 1.67 23.34 2.02
N MET A 107 1.67 23.15 0.68
CA MET A 107 2.85 22.69 -0.05
C MET A 107 3.99 23.70 -0.07
N LEU A 108 3.67 24.99 -0.09
CA LEU A 108 4.69 26.03 -0.05
C LEU A 108 5.33 26.19 1.32
N PHE A 109 4.51 26.15 2.38
CA PHE A 109 5.06 26.10 3.74
C PHE A 109 5.94 24.87 3.93
N PHE A 110 5.49 23.73 3.46
CA PHE A 110 6.29 22.51 3.52
C PHE A 110 7.60 22.63 2.71
N PHE A 111 7.54 23.15 1.50
CA PHE A 111 8.73 23.39 0.67
C PHE A 111 9.72 24.32 1.35
N TRP A 112 9.24 25.44 1.90
CA TRP A 112 10.09 26.40 2.59
C TRP A 112 10.82 25.75 3.76
N ILE A 113 10.07 25.15 4.69
CA ILE A 113 10.64 24.61 5.93
C ILE A 113 11.55 23.40 5.64
N SER A 114 11.16 22.54 4.69
CA SER A 114 12.01 21.42 4.28
C SER A 114 13.31 21.87 3.63
N THR A 115 13.30 23.00 2.91
CA THR A 115 14.50 23.61 2.32
C THR A 115 15.42 24.12 3.41
N GLU A 116 14.91 24.89 4.38
CA GLU A 116 15.69 25.38 5.51
C GLU A 116 16.31 24.25 6.33
N TYR A 117 15.51 23.23 6.63
CA TYR A 117 15.95 22.04 7.35
C TYR A 117 17.06 21.28 6.60
N THR A 118 16.93 21.19 5.28
CA THR A 118 17.91 20.52 4.41
C THR A 118 19.21 21.33 4.33
N ILE A 119 19.13 22.65 4.15
CA ILE A 119 20.32 23.54 4.12
C ILE A 119 21.09 23.41 5.43
N LYS A 120 20.38 23.44 6.58
CA LYS A 120 21.01 23.24 7.88
C LYS A 120 21.76 21.90 7.94
N ALA A 121 21.16 20.81 7.47
CA ALA A 121 21.80 19.49 7.45
C ALA A 121 23.08 19.46 6.57
N TRP A 122 23.10 20.19 5.45
CA TRP A 122 24.29 20.34 4.62
C TRP A 122 25.39 21.18 5.28
N VAL A 123 25.02 22.29 5.94
CA VAL A 123 25.98 23.19 6.61
C VAL A 123 26.60 22.50 7.83
N THR A 124 25.80 21.82 8.65
CA THR A 124 26.29 21.13 9.85
C THR A 124 26.87 19.74 9.55
N TRP A 125 26.75 19.27 8.31
CA TRP A 125 27.14 17.91 7.88
C TRP A 125 26.58 16.84 8.84
N GLU A 126 25.27 16.95 9.11
CA GLU A 126 24.57 16.13 10.09
C GLU A 126 24.63 14.65 9.72
N ARG A 127 24.96 13.81 10.71
CA ARG A 127 25.13 12.36 10.55
C ARG A 127 24.05 11.58 11.29
N SER A 128 23.73 10.41 10.79
CA SER A 128 22.86 9.44 11.48
C SER A 128 23.54 8.97 12.78
N MET A 129 22.75 8.85 13.84
CA MET A 129 23.19 8.24 15.10
C MET A 129 22.66 6.81 15.27
N ASP A 130 21.99 6.27 14.25
CA ASP A 130 21.31 4.97 14.33
C ASP A 130 22.23 3.80 14.02
N THR A 131 23.34 4.04 13.30
CA THR A 131 24.33 3.02 12.94
C THR A 131 25.75 3.46 13.25
N ALA A 132 26.68 2.49 13.37
CA ALA A 132 28.09 2.77 13.57
C ALA A 132 28.75 3.50 12.38
N LEU A 133 28.17 3.37 11.17
CA LEU A 133 28.64 4.08 9.97
C LEU A 133 28.47 5.60 10.08
N MET A 134 27.49 6.08 10.86
CA MET A 134 27.16 7.51 10.95
C MET A 134 26.96 8.14 9.57
N ALA A 135 26.13 7.54 8.73
CA ALA A 135 25.89 8.00 7.35
C ALA A 135 25.39 9.46 7.31
N PRO A 136 25.81 10.29 6.32
CA PRO A 136 25.36 11.68 6.20
C PRO A 136 23.88 11.73 5.85
N LEU A 137 23.09 12.49 6.62
CA LEU A 137 21.63 12.62 6.42
C LEU A 137 21.26 13.65 5.35
N ALA A 138 22.15 14.58 5.04
CA ALA A 138 21.90 15.70 4.12
C ALA A 138 21.42 15.25 2.72
N PRO A 139 22.01 14.21 2.06
CA PRO A 139 21.51 13.74 0.77
C PRO A 139 20.09 13.22 0.84
N ALA A 140 19.75 12.43 1.87
CA ALA A 140 18.39 11.89 2.05
C ALA A 140 17.37 13.00 2.30
N ARG A 141 17.71 14.00 3.14
CA ARG A 141 16.85 15.14 3.41
C ARG A 141 16.61 16.03 2.20
N THR A 142 17.54 16.06 1.23
CA THR A 142 17.36 16.79 -0.03
C THR A 142 16.15 16.28 -0.83
N ALA A 143 15.75 15.03 -0.64
CA ALA A 143 14.55 14.49 -1.26
C ALA A 143 13.25 15.20 -0.79
N MET A 144 13.22 15.78 0.42
CA MET A 144 12.03 16.49 0.91
C MET A 144 11.71 17.75 0.09
N PRO A 145 12.62 18.75 -0.02
CA PRO A 145 12.33 19.94 -0.83
C PRO A 145 12.19 19.63 -2.32
N VAL A 146 12.96 18.69 -2.85
CA VAL A 146 12.82 18.27 -4.26
C VAL A 146 11.45 17.64 -4.51
N GLY A 147 11.01 16.72 -3.66
CA GLY A 147 9.69 16.10 -3.76
C GLY A 147 8.55 17.10 -3.57
N ALA A 148 8.67 18.03 -2.61
CA ALA A 148 7.70 19.10 -2.39
C ALA A 148 7.61 20.05 -3.61
N PHE A 149 8.73 20.35 -4.25
CA PHE A 149 8.76 21.15 -5.47
C PHE A 149 8.07 20.44 -6.64
N LEU A 150 8.42 19.17 -6.89
CA LEU A 150 7.80 18.35 -7.96
C LEU A 150 6.29 18.20 -7.75
N LEU A 151 5.89 17.97 -6.50
CA LEU A 151 4.49 17.86 -6.12
C LEU A 151 3.77 19.20 -6.33
N SER A 152 4.39 20.34 -5.95
CA SER A 152 3.84 21.68 -6.16
C SER A 152 3.66 21.99 -7.64
N LEU A 153 4.63 21.65 -8.49
CA LEU A 153 4.51 21.77 -9.94
C LEU A 153 3.33 20.96 -10.48
N GLN A 154 3.18 19.71 -10.03
CA GLN A 154 2.04 18.89 -10.45
C GLN A 154 0.71 19.47 -9.99
N GLY A 155 0.66 20.05 -8.79
CA GLY A 155 -0.52 20.79 -8.34
C GLY A 155 -0.91 21.92 -9.27
N VAL A 156 0.06 22.65 -9.84
CA VAL A 156 -0.21 23.67 -10.87
C VAL A 156 -0.84 23.03 -12.11
N ALA A 157 -0.33 21.89 -12.56
CA ALA A 157 -0.90 21.20 -13.72
C ALA A 157 -2.34 20.74 -13.47
N GLU A 158 -2.63 20.16 -12.30
CA GLU A 158 -3.99 19.74 -11.92
C GLU A 158 -4.94 20.95 -11.77
N PHE A 159 -4.47 22.04 -11.16
CA PHE A 159 -5.24 23.27 -11.08
C PHE A 159 -5.57 23.83 -12.45
N LEU A 160 -4.62 23.85 -13.40
CA LEU A 160 -4.88 24.30 -14.78
C LEU A 160 -5.88 23.40 -15.51
N ARG A 161 -5.90 22.09 -15.22
CA ARG A 161 -6.92 21.16 -15.73
C ARG A 161 -8.31 21.48 -15.18
N ALA A 162 -8.42 21.64 -13.86
CA ALA A 162 -9.67 22.02 -13.20
C ALA A 162 -10.17 23.39 -13.70
N TYR A 163 -9.27 24.37 -13.81
CA TYR A 163 -9.59 25.70 -14.35
C TYR A 163 -10.13 25.64 -15.79
N HIS A 164 -9.58 24.78 -16.63
CA HIS A 164 -10.08 24.60 -17.98
C HIS A 164 -11.49 24.00 -18.04
N GLN A 165 -11.78 23.05 -17.15
CA GLN A 165 -13.10 22.40 -17.06
C GLN A 165 -14.21 23.36 -16.57
N LEU A 166 -13.86 24.42 -15.84
CA LEU A 166 -14.80 25.44 -15.39
C LEU A 166 -15.48 26.23 -16.55
N GLY A 167 -14.85 26.26 -17.73
CA GLY A 167 -15.34 27.00 -18.88
C GLY A 167 -15.39 28.54 -18.65
N GLU A 168 -16.17 29.27 -19.45
CA GLU A 168 -16.39 30.71 -19.27
C GLU A 168 -17.43 30.97 -18.19
N SER A 169 -17.00 31.08 -16.95
CA SER A 169 -17.88 31.40 -15.81
C SER A 169 -17.42 32.68 -15.09
N THR A 170 -18.34 33.29 -14.32
CA THR A 170 -18.00 34.45 -13.48
C THR A 170 -16.88 34.09 -12.48
N LEU A 171 -16.83 32.85 -12.00
CA LEU A 171 -15.84 32.36 -11.08
C LEU A 171 -14.45 32.31 -11.72
N ARG A 172 -14.33 31.94 -13.00
CA ARG A 172 -13.07 31.99 -13.75
C ARG A 172 -12.46 33.40 -13.73
N ARG A 173 -13.30 34.44 -13.83
CA ARG A 173 -12.87 35.85 -13.75
C ARG A 173 -12.35 36.22 -12.36
N TRP A 174 -12.96 35.70 -11.28
CA TRP A 174 -12.48 35.91 -9.92
C TRP A 174 -11.17 35.19 -9.65
N VAL A 175 -11.02 33.94 -10.10
CA VAL A 175 -9.77 33.21 -9.99
C VAL A 175 -8.63 33.94 -10.71
N LEU A 176 -8.87 34.46 -11.92
CA LEU A 176 -7.88 35.25 -12.66
C LEU A 176 -7.48 36.54 -11.94
N ARG A 177 -8.40 37.19 -11.20
CA ARG A 177 -8.09 38.39 -10.42
C ARG A 177 -7.31 38.09 -9.14
N LEU A 178 -7.56 36.95 -8.53
CA LEU A 178 -6.86 36.51 -7.30
C LEU A 178 -5.51 35.85 -7.60
N LEU A 179 -5.33 35.28 -8.78
CA LEU A 179 -4.11 34.57 -9.17
C LEU A 179 -2.83 35.45 -9.04
N PRO A 180 -2.78 36.72 -9.52
CA PRO A 180 -1.60 37.56 -9.34
C PRO A 180 -1.29 37.89 -7.87
N VAL A 181 -2.31 38.14 -7.06
CA VAL A 181 -2.13 38.36 -5.61
C VAL A 181 -1.55 37.11 -4.96
N TYR A 182 -2.09 35.98 -5.32
CA TYR A 182 -1.63 34.69 -4.84
C TYR A 182 -0.20 34.40 -5.29
N ALA A 183 0.12 34.63 -6.59
CA ALA A 183 1.47 34.47 -7.13
C ALA A 183 2.50 35.39 -6.44
N VAL A 184 2.11 36.61 -6.07
CA VAL A 184 2.98 37.50 -5.29
C VAL A 184 3.25 36.95 -3.89
N ILE A 185 2.21 36.49 -3.18
CA ILE A 185 2.36 35.86 -1.86
C ILE A 185 3.29 34.65 -1.95
N LEU A 186 3.06 33.79 -2.94
CA LEU A 186 3.87 32.61 -3.19
C LEU A 186 5.33 32.99 -3.53
N GLY A 187 5.51 34.00 -4.40
CA GLY A 187 6.81 34.53 -4.75
C GLY A 187 7.56 35.08 -3.55
N MET A 188 6.88 35.79 -2.65
CA MET A 188 7.47 36.28 -1.39
C MET A 188 7.92 35.13 -0.50
N ILE A 189 7.10 34.09 -0.32
CA ILE A 189 7.44 32.90 0.46
C ILE A 189 8.65 32.19 -0.16
N PHE A 190 8.68 32.02 -1.47
CA PHE A 190 9.78 31.39 -2.20
C PHE A 190 11.09 32.22 -2.09
N CYS A 191 11.01 33.54 -2.28
CA CYS A 191 12.17 34.43 -2.13
C CYS A 191 12.73 34.42 -0.71
N ASN A 192 11.88 34.37 0.30
CA ASN A 192 12.30 34.27 1.69
C ASN A 192 13.01 32.94 2.01
N SER A 193 12.58 31.85 1.36
CA SER A 193 13.24 30.54 1.48
C SER A 193 14.66 30.53 0.91
N LEU A 194 14.88 31.26 -0.20
CA LEU A 194 16.19 31.32 -0.86
C LEU A 194 17.11 32.39 -0.27
N PHE A 195 16.55 33.48 0.26
CA PHE A 195 17.27 34.64 0.76
C PHE A 195 16.70 35.07 2.11
N PRO A 196 16.92 34.31 3.19
CA PRO A 196 16.33 34.58 4.51
C PRO A 196 16.77 35.93 5.09
N ASP A 197 17.97 36.44 4.74
CA ASP A 197 18.49 37.70 5.21
C ASP A 197 17.94 38.92 4.44
N ALA A 198 17.42 38.72 3.23
CA ALA A 198 16.92 39.80 2.38
C ALA A 198 15.44 40.12 2.61
N PHE A 199 14.67 39.15 3.08
CA PHE A 199 13.23 39.27 3.34
C PHE A 199 12.90 38.78 4.75
N ASN A 200 12.69 39.69 5.66
CA ASN A 200 12.29 39.35 7.03
C ASN A 200 10.79 39.02 7.06
N PHE A 201 10.44 37.81 6.57
CA PHE A 201 9.06 37.29 6.54
C PHE A 201 8.50 37.17 7.97
N GLU A 202 9.36 36.98 8.97
CA GLU A 202 9.02 37.07 10.38
C GLU A 202 8.45 38.43 10.75
N MET A 203 8.90 39.51 10.11
CA MET A 203 8.41 40.88 10.39
C MET A 203 7.00 41.10 9.85
N ILE A 204 6.63 40.46 8.72
CA ILE A 204 5.33 40.63 8.06
C ILE A 204 4.29 39.66 8.62
N PHE A 205 4.66 38.40 8.80
CA PHE A 205 3.75 37.34 9.28
C PHE A 205 4.02 36.91 10.71
N GLY A 206 5.21 37.19 11.28
CA GLY A 206 5.56 36.86 12.66
C GLY A 206 4.65 37.59 13.66
N ALA A 207 4.30 38.84 13.39
CA ALA A 207 3.32 39.56 14.21
C ALA A 207 1.90 38.91 14.16
N ALA A 208 1.52 38.29 13.04
CA ALA A 208 0.28 37.54 12.94
C ALA A 208 0.37 36.12 13.54
N PHE A 209 1.57 35.53 13.57
CA PHE A 209 1.79 34.17 14.06
C PHE A 209 2.46 34.11 15.44
N ASP A 210 3.34 35.10 15.85
CA ASP A 210 3.94 35.16 17.18
C ASP A 210 2.97 35.66 18.25
N GLY A 211 1.99 36.48 17.84
CA GLY A 211 0.87 36.83 18.70
C GLY A 211 -0.08 35.67 18.92
N GLY A 212 0.47 34.43 18.84
CA GLY A 212 -0.33 33.22 18.80
C GLY A 212 -1.66 33.42 19.48
N ILE A 213 -2.73 33.04 18.83
CA ILE A 213 -4.12 33.17 19.27
C ILE A 213 -4.31 32.54 20.69
N LYS A 214 -3.30 32.63 21.55
CA LYS A 214 -3.36 32.33 22.98
C LYS A 214 -4.44 33.10 23.71
N GLY A 215 -5.07 34.05 23.03
CA GLY A 215 -6.13 34.86 23.59
C GLY A 215 -7.28 35.19 22.67
N ALA A 216 -7.23 34.91 21.39
CA ALA A 216 -8.32 35.23 20.49
C ALA A 216 -9.46 34.21 20.66
N GLY A 217 -10.39 34.51 21.53
CA GLY A 217 -11.69 33.87 21.62
C GLY A 217 -11.91 32.89 22.75
N GLY A 218 -11.00 32.71 23.72
CA GLY A 218 -11.27 31.87 24.92
C GLY A 218 -11.51 30.38 24.63
N VAL A 219 -11.12 29.88 23.45
CA VAL A 219 -11.27 28.46 23.08
C VAL A 219 -10.16 27.64 23.74
N SER A 220 -10.51 26.67 24.55
CA SER A 220 -9.56 25.80 25.21
C SER A 220 -8.85 24.88 24.19
N PRO A 221 -7.57 24.49 24.43
CA PRO A 221 -6.83 23.60 23.54
C PRO A 221 -7.56 22.29 23.17
N PRO A 222 -8.28 21.61 24.08
CA PRO A 222 -9.10 20.45 23.72
C PRO A 222 -10.22 20.78 22.72
N MET A 223 -10.83 21.94 22.83
CA MET A 223 -11.88 22.36 21.90
C MET A 223 -11.35 22.62 20.49
N ILE A 224 -10.13 23.15 20.38
CA ILE A 224 -9.43 23.32 19.09
C ILE A 224 -9.27 21.94 18.41
N GLY A 225 -8.88 20.90 19.19
CA GLY A 225 -8.77 19.54 18.69
C GLY A 225 -10.11 18.97 18.19
N VAL A 226 -11.20 19.19 18.92
CA VAL A 226 -12.55 18.75 18.50
C VAL A 226 -12.99 19.45 17.22
N ILE A 227 -12.77 20.77 17.13
CA ILE A 227 -13.08 21.54 15.92
C ILE A 227 -12.25 21.03 14.72
N MET A 228 -10.96 20.77 14.93
CA MET A 228 -10.07 20.21 13.91
C MET A 228 -10.61 18.89 13.37
N ILE A 229 -11.02 17.97 14.25
CA ILE A 229 -11.61 16.67 13.84
C ILE A 229 -12.90 16.89 13.04
N ALA A 230 -13.78 17.78 13.48
CA ALA A 230 -15.02 18.07 12.78
C ALA A 230 -14.76 18.66 11.37
N VAL A 231 -13.83 19.62 11.27
CA VAL A 231 -13.44 20.21 9.97
C VAL A 231 -12.73 19.18 9.09
N MET A 232 -11.91 18.31 9.68
CA MET A 232 -11.26 17.21 8.97
C MET A 232 -12.29 16.26 8.33
N LEU A 233 -13.25 15.78 9.11
CA LEU A 233 -14.30 14.90 8.61
C LEU A 233 -15.12 15.58 7.50
N PHE A 234 -15.52 16.85 7.71
CA PHE A 234 -16.23 17.61 6.68
C PHE A 234 -15.41 17.74 5.39
N SER A 235 -14.14 18.09 5.50
CA SER A 235 -13.25 18.28 4.34
C SER A 235 -13.00 16.97 3.59
N ILE A 236 -12.91 15.85 4.29
CA ILE A 236 -12.81 14.52 3.68
C ILE A 236 -14.06 14.21 2.86
N PHE A 237 -15.26 14.52 3.37
CA PHE A 237 -16.51 14.29 2.65
C PHE A 237 -16.69 15.17 1.41
N VAL A 238 -16.05 16.34 1.37
CA VAL A 238 -16.03 17.21 0.17
C VAL A 238 -15.26 16.56 -0.99
N GLY A 239 -14.44 15.53 -0.72
CA GLY A 239 -13.81 14.70 -1.76
C GLY A 239 -12.48 15.23 -2.28
N PHE A 240 -11.80 16.12 -1.56
CA PHE A 240 -10.41 16.50 -1.86
C PHE A 240 -9.43 15.43 -1.37
N PRO A 241 -8.23 15.30 -1.97
CA PRO A 241 -7.25 14.32 -1.51
C PRO A 241 -6.93 14.48 -0.02
N ILE A 242 -7.10 13.38 0.72
CA ILE A 242 -7.05 13.36 2.19
C ILE A 242 -5.69 13.87 2.71
N SER A 243 -4.59 13.48 2.09
CA SER A 243 -3.24 13.86 2.50
C SER A 243 -3.03 15.37 2.53
N PHE A 244 -3.47 16.09 1.49
CA PHE A 244 -3.31 17.55 1.43
C PHE A 244 -4.24 18.28 2.40
N THR A 245 -5.44 17.75 2.60
CA THR A 245 -6.36 18.25 3.61
C THR A 245 -5.74 18.14 5.00
N LEU A 246 -5.18 16.99 5.35
CA LEU A 246 -4.54 16.77 6.65
C LEU A 246 -3.33 17.69 6.87
N ILE A 247 -2.47 17.85 5.85
CA ILE A 247 -1.31 18.75 5.95
C ILE A 247 -1.77 20.18 6.21
N PHE A 248 -2.75 20.67 5.45
CA PHE A 248 -3.28 22.02 5.61
C PHE A 248 -3.90 22.24 7.00
N LEU A 249 -4.74 21.31 7.45
CA LEU A 249 -5.38 21.39 8.76
C LEU A 249 -4.36 21.34 9.90
N ALA A 250 -3.32 20.52 9.77
CA ALA A 250 -2.24 20.46 10.74
C ALA A 250 -1.50 21.78 10.86
N PHE A 251 -1.27 22.48 9.73
CA PHE A 251 -0.67 23.82 9.77
C PHE A 251 -1.61 24.84 10.42
N VAL A 252 -2.87 24.91 10.01
CA VAL A 252 -3.82 25.92 10.48
C VAL A 252 -4.15 25.72 11.95
N PHE A 253 -4.60 24.54 12.32
CA PHE A 253 -5.00 24.24 13.71
C PHE A 253 -3.80 24.13 14.64
N GLY A 254 -2.67 23.65 14.13
CA GLY A 254 -1.42 23.62 14.87
C GLY A 254 -0.93 25.03 15.19
N ALA A 255 -0.93 25.95 14.20
CA ALA A 255 -0.58 27.35 14.42
C ALA A 255 -1.53 28.03 15.42
N TRP A 256 -2.83 27.69 15.36
CA TRP A 256 -3.83 28.18 16.31
C TRP A 256 -3.57 27.65 17.74
N GLY A 257 -3.20 26.37 17.91
CA GLY A 257 -3.03 25.74 19.23
C GLY A 257 -1.67 25.95 19.88
N PHE A 258 -0.58 25.90 19.10
CA PHE A 258 0.81 25.89 19.62
C PHE A 258 1.63 27.12 19.26
N GLY A 259 1.18 27.94 18.30
CA GLY A 259 1.95 29.05 17.73
C GLY A 259 2.75 28.64 16.48
N GLY A 260 2.86 29.56 15.51
CA GLY A 260 3.29 29.24 14.15
C GLY A 260 4.69 28.62 14.04
N LYS A 261 5.72 29.22 14.64
CA LYS A 261 7.10 28.73 14.55
C LYS A 261 7.26 27.29 15.07
N MET A 262 6.66 27.01 16.22
CA MET A 262 6.76 25.69 16.85
C MET A 262 6.11 24.61 16.00
N VAL A 263 4.97 24.90 15.40
CA VAL A 263 4.24 23.93 14.55
C VAL A 263 5.00 23.60 13.28
N PHE A 264 5.57 24.61 12.64
CA PHE A 264 6.38 24.39 11.44
C PHE A 264 7.57 23.49 11.72
N TYR A 265 8.27 23.73 12.82
CA TYR A 265 9.40 22.90 13.24
C TYR A 265 8.96 21.46 13.57
N LEU A 266 7.92 21.29 14.38
CA LEU A 266 7.40 19.97 14.75
C LEU A 266 6.92 19.18 13.53
N GLN A 267 6.27 19.84 12.58
CA GLN A 267 5.78 19.19 11.38
C GLN A 267 6.91 18.71 10.48
N THR A 268 7.97 19.51 10.33
CA THR A 268 9.17 19.10 9.57
C THR A 268 9.88 17.93 10.22
N LEU A 269 10.02 17.94 11.54
CA LEU A 269 10.56 16.79 12.28
C LEU A 269 9.72 15.54 12.05
N GLN A 270 8.40 15.65 12.10
CA GLN A 270 7.50 14.54 11.88
C GLN A 270 7.60 14.00 10.43
N PHE A 271 7.67 14.88 9.43
CA PHE A 271 7.91 14.47 8.05
C PHE A 271 9.25 13.74 7.89
N ASN A 272 10.32 14.27 8.48
CA ASN A 272 11.63 13.62 8.45
C ASN A 272 11.61 12.26 9.14
N ASN A 273 10.96 12.14 10.29
CA ASN A 273 10.85 10.88 11.02
C ASN A 273 10.08 9.83 10.21
N VAL A 274 8.93 10.22 9.64
CA VAL A 274 8.14 9.31 8.78
C VAL A 274 8.90 8.95 7.51
N MET A 275 9.59 9.90 6.87
CA MET A 275 10.38 9.64 5.66
C MET A 275 11.51 8.65 5.92
N LEU A 276 12.17 8.75 7.07
CA LEU A 276 13.27 7.89 7.47
C LEU A 276 12.83 6.68 8.30
N GLU A 277 11.52 6.41 8.42
CA GLU A 277 11.01 5.25 9.14
C GLU A 277 11.32 3.96 8.36
N GLN A 278 12.16 3.11 8.95
CA GLN A 278 12.62 1.87 8.31
C GLN A 278 11.47 0.93 7.96
N THR A 279 10.50 0.82 8.85
CA THR A 279 9.37 -0.11 8.68
C THR A 279 8.55 0.20 7.43
N LEU A 280 8.45 1.49 7.07
CA LEU A 280 7.75 1.91 5.86
C LEU A 280 8.45 1.49 4.57
N ALA A 281 9.76 1.23 4.60
CA ALA A 281 10.49 0.67 3.46
C ALA A 281 9.98 -0.72 3.05
N ALA A 282 9.33 -1.46 3.95
CA ALA A 282 8.67 -2.72 3.62
C ALA A 282 7.48 -2.55 2.65
N VAL A 283 6.80 -1.39 2.66
CA VAL A 283 5.60 -1.16 1.85
C VAL A 283 5.86 -1.34 0.35
N PRO A 284 6.80 -0.61 -0.29
CA PRO A 284 7.07 -0.78 -1.72
C PRO A 284 7.58 -2.19 -2.06
N LEU A 285 8.29 -2.83 -1.14
CA LEU A 285 8.79 -4.19 -1.32
C LEU A 285 7.64 -5.21 -1.35
N PHE A 286 6.69 -5.13 -0.42
CA PHE A 286 5.49 -5.98 -0.43
C PHE A 286 4.59 -5.70 -1.63
N VAL A 287 4.44 -4.42 -2.04
CA VAL A 287 3.70 -4.06 -3.27
C VAL A 287 4.35 -4.71 -4.49
N PHE A 288 5.66 -4.61 -4.61
CA PHE A 288 6.39 -5.22 -5.72
C PHE A 288 6.24 -6.74 -5.75
N MET A 289 6.41 -7.41 -4.59
CA MET A 289 6.18 -8.84 -4.42
C MET A 289 4.77 -9.23 -4.88
N GLY A 290 3.74 -8.50 -4.44
CA GLY A 290 2.35 -8.75 -4.82
C GLY A 290 2.09 -8.61 -6.32
N ILE A 291 2.61 -7.55 -6.95
CA ILE A 291 2.46 -7.32 -8.40
C ILE A 291 3.17 -8.41 -9.20
N MET A 292 4.38 -8.81 -8.80
CA MET A 292 5.12 -9.89 -9.48
C MET A 292 4.35 -11.20 -9.44
N MET A 293 3.77 -11.53 -8.28
CA MET A 293 2.97 -12.74 -8.13
C MET A 293 1.67 -12.70 -8.93
N GLU A 294 1.07 -11.52 -9.03
CA GLU A 294 -0.10 -11.27 -9.88
C GLU A 294 0.23 -11.52 -11.36
N GLN A 295 1.33 -10.95 -11.85
CA GLN A 295 1.77 -11.09 -13.23
C GLN A 295 2.19 -12.53 -13.60
N ALA A 296 2.56 -13.35 -12.62
CA ALA A 296 2.91 -14.75 -12.82
C ALA A 296 1.72 -15.65 -13.19
N GLY A 297 0.46 -15.14 -13.12
CA GLY A 297 -0.76 -15.89 -13.52
C GLY A 297 -1.09 -17.07 -12.61
N LEU A 298 -0.48 -17.17 -11.44
CA LEU A 298 -0.69 -18.27 -10.49
C LEU A 298 -2.10 -18.29 -9.90
N MET A 299 -2.70 -17.11 -9.75
CA MET A 299 -4.06 -16.93 -9.24
C MET A 299 -5.10 -17.63 -10.12
N GLU A 300 -4.98 -17.47 -11.44
CA GLU A 300 -5.90 -18.07 -12.41
C GLU A 300 -5.81 -19.62 -12.41
N ARG A 301 -4.59 -20.15 -12.35
CA ARG A 301 -4.36 -21.60 -12.24
C ARG A 301 -4.96 -22.18 -10.97
N LEU A 302 -4.73 -21.53 -9.82
CA LEU A 302 -5.28 -21.97 -8.55
C LEU A 302 -6.82 -21.90 -8.55
N PHE A 303 -7.40 -20.81 -9.06
CA PHE A 303 -8.85 -20.66 -9.17
C PHE A 303 -9.48 -21.77 -10.00
N THR A 304 -8.95 -22.04 -11.18
CA THR A 304 -9.46 -23.10 -12.07
C THR A 304 -9.36 -24.47 -11.41
N SER A 305 -8.26 -24.76 -10.76
CA SER A 305 -8.06 -26.05 -10.08
C SER A 305 -9.03 -26.26 -8.92
N VAL A 306 -9.21 -25.23 -8.07
CA VAL A 306 -10.15 -25.27 -6.94
C VAL A 306 -11.61 -25.36 -7.43
N GLN A 307 -11.95 -24.63 -8.49
CA GLN A 307 -13.25 -24.72 -9.15
C GLN A 307 -13.56 -26.15 -9.58
N LEU A 308 -12.62 -26.81 -10.24
CA LEU A 308 -12.78 -28.19 -10.71
C LEU A 308 -12.85 -29.18 -9.55
N MET A 309 -12.03 -29.01 -8.52
CA MET A 309 -12.07 -29.85 -7.31
C MET A 309 -13.42 -29.79 -6.59
N LEU A 310 -14.00 -28.58 -6.52
CA LEU A 310 -15.29 -28.35 -5.84
C LEU A 310 -16.49 -28.45 -6.77
N SER A 311 -16.32 -28.86 -8.03
CA SER A 311 -17.32 -28.83 -9.10
C SER A 311 -18.67 -29.48 -8.77
N ARG A 312 -18.67 -30.43 -7.84
CA ARG A 312 -19.86 -31.16 -7.36
C ARG A 312 -20.57 -30.55 -6.17
N THR A 313 -19.96 -29.48 -5.59
CA THR A 313 -20.55 -28.79 -4.43
C THR A 313 -21.35 -27.58 -4.88
N ARG A 314 -22.52 -27.35 -4.25
CA ARG A 314 -23.27 -26.11 -4.46
C ARG A 314 -22.50 -24.93 -3.92
N GLY A 315 -22.42 -23.86 -4.71
CA GLY A 315 -21.64 -22.69 -4.32
C GLY A 315 -20.11 -22.86 -4.48
N ALA A 316 -19.66 -23.85 -5.24
CA ALA A 316 -18.24 -24.15 -5.48
C ALA A 316 -17.42 -22.92 -5.91
N LEU A 317 -17.96 -22.08 -6.80
CA LEU A 317 -17.26 -20.89 -7.29
C LEU A 317 -17.10 -19.81 -6.21
N TYR A 318 -18.06 -19.69 -5.28
CA TYR A 318 -17.89 -18.78 -4.14
C TYR A 318 -16.74 -19.23 -3.23
N LEU A 319 -16.69 -20.53 -2.94
CA LEU A 319 -15.59 -21.11 -2.16
C LEU A 319 -14.25 -20.96 -2.86
N ALA A 320 -14.21 -21.22 -4.17
CA ALA A 320 -12.98 -21.06 -4.95
C ALA A 320 -12.48 -19.62 -4.92
N VAL A 321 -13.37 -18.63 -5.09
CA VAL A 321 -13.02 -17.21 -4.98
C VAL A 321 -12.47 -16.88 -3.59
N LEU A 322 -13.16 -17.30 -2.52
CA LEU A 322 -12.74 -16.98 -1.15
C LEU A 322 -11.43 -17.68 -0.78
N PHE A 323 -11.24 -18.93 -1.18
CA PHE A 323 -9.99 -19.65 -0.93
C PHE A 323 -8.81 -19.01 -1.65
N VAL A 324 -8.97 -18.75 -2.95
CA VAL A 324 -7.93 -18.07 -3.75
C VAL A 324 -7.65 -16.68 -3.21
N SER A 325 -8.70 -15.92 -2.89
CA SER A 325 -8.54 -14.59 -2.28
C SER A 325 -7.75 -14.63 -0.98
N THR A 326 -8.01 -15.60 -0.11
CA THR A 326 -7.34 -15.72 1.19
C THR A 326 -5.82 -15.87 1.01
N ILE A 327 -5.40 -16.69 0.05
CA ILE A 327 -3.97 -16.92 -0.23
C ILE A 327 -3.34 -15.71 -0.89
N PHE A 328 -3.98 -15.17 -1.94
CA PHE A 328 -3.43 -14.04 -2.70
C PHE A 328 -3.58 -12.70 -1.99
N ALA A 329 -4.63 -12.53 -1.20
CA ALA A 329 -4.79 -11.37 -0.34
C ALA A 329 -3.60 -11.21 0.62
N ALA A 330 -3.18 -12.32 1.24
CA ALA A 330 -1.99 -12.35 2.08
C ALA A 330 -0.72 -11.92 1.33
N ALA A 331 -0.61 -12.26 0.05
CA ALA A 331 0.59 -11.97 -0.72
C ALA A 331 0.61 -10.56 -1.32
N THR A 332 -0.54 -10.02 -1.74
CA THR A 332 -0.60 -8.72 -2.41
C THR A 332 -0.79 -7.54 -1.45
N GLY A 333 -1.54 -7.73 -0.38
CA GLY A 333 -1.86 -6.66 0.59
C GLY A 333 -2.64 -5.47 0.00
N ILE A 334 -3.10 -5.53 -1.25
CA ILE A 334 -3.75 -4.44 -1.98
C ILE A 334 -5.17 -4.84 -2.38
N VAL A 335 -6.19 -4.20 -1.76
CA VAL A 335 -7.61 -4.53 -2.01
C VAL A 335 -8.02 -4.26 -3.44
N GLY A 336 -7.73 -3.07 -3.97
CA GLY A 336 -8.21 -2.65 -5.29
C GLY A 336 -7.74 -3.58 -6.42
N ALA A 337 -6.46 -3.94 -6.42
CA ALA A 337 -5.90 -4.88 -7.38
C ALA A 337 -6.53 -6.27 -7.23
N SER A 338 -6.59 -6.80 -6.02
CA SER A 338 -7.15 -8.13 -5.73
C SER A 338 -8.62 -8.24 -6.17
N VAL A 339 -9.46 -7.26 -5.83
CA VAL A 339 -10.88 -7.23 -6.24
C VAL A 339 -11.02 -7.16 -7.76
N THR A 340 -10.18 -6.34 -8.43
CA THR A 340 -10.25 -6.17 -9.87
C THR A 340 -9.91 -7.48 -10.59
N ILE A 341 -8.83 -8.15 -10.18
CA ILE A 341 -8.37 -9.39 -10.82
C ILE A 341 -9.35 -10.53 -10.56
N LEU A 342 -9.77 -10.69 -9.30
CA LEU A 342 -10.81 -11.66 -8.95
C LEU A 342 -12.11 -11.41 -9.73
N GLY A 343 -12.48 -10.13 -9.93
CA GLY A 343 -13.61 -9.73 -10.74
C GLY A 343 -13.46 -10.15 -12.20
N ILE A 344 -12.32 -9.90 -12.81
CA ILE A 344 -12.06 -10.27 -14.21
C ILE A 344 -12.09 -11.79 -14.40
N MET A 345 -11.46 -12.55 -13.50
CA MET A 345 -11.38 -14.00 -13.57
C MET A 345 -12.71 -14.68 -13.24
N ALA A 346 -13.24 -14.39 -12.05
CA ALA A 346 -14.33 -15.16 -11.47
C ALA A 346 -15.71 -14.72 -11.98
N ALA A 347 -15.94 -13.41 -12.18
CA ALA A 347 -17.28 -12.92 -12.55
C ALA A 347 -17.78 -13.49 -13.89
N LYS A 348 -16.89 -13.61 -14.88
CA LYS A 348 -17.23 -14.17 -16.18
C LYS A 348 -17.65 -15.64 -16.07
N THR A 349 -16.91 -16.42 -15.30
CA THR A 349 -17.20 -17.84 -15.06
C THR A 349 -18.46 -18.02 -14.24
N MET A 350 -18.64 -17.25 -13.16
CA MET A 350 -19.83 -17.28 -12.31
C MET A 350 -21.11 -16.93 -13.09
N ASN A 351 -21.06 -15.88 -13.93
CA ASN A 351 -22.20 -15.51 -14.77
C ASN A 351 -22.55 -16.58 -15.80
N ARG A 352 -21.56 -17.23 -16.42
CA ARG A 352 -21.80 -18.34 -17.37
C ARG A 352 -22.40 -19.57 -16.71
N SER A 353 -21.98 -19.84 -15.47
CA SER A 353 -22.48 -20.99 -14.69
C SER A 353 -23.80 -20.68 -13.96
N GLY A 354 -24.46 -19.56 -14.24
CA GLY A 354 -25.77 -19.20 -13.69
C GLY A 354 -25.77 -18.80 -12.20
N TYR A 355 -24.66 -18.36 -11.67
CA TYR A 355 -24.55 -17.88 -10.29
C TYR A 355 -25.23 -16.51 -10.10
N ASP A 356 -25.82 -16.28 -8.93
CA ASP A 356 -26.43 -14.98 -8.61
C ASP A 356 -25.40 -13.84 -8.63
N VAL A 357 -25.67 -12.82 -9.46
CA VAL A 357 -24.74 -11.70 -9.70
C VAL A 357 -24.47 -10.88 -8.44
N ARG A 358 -25.48 -10.73 -7.56
CA ARG A 358 -25.34 -9.92 -6.34
C ARG A 358 -24.45 -10.63 -5.32
N LEU A 359 -24.68 -11.93 -5.14
CA LEU A 359 -23.87 -12.73 -4.22
C LEU A 359 -22.44 -12.90 -4.78
N ALA A 360 -22.29 -13.05 -6.11
CA ALA A 360 -20.99 -13.12 -6.76
C ALA A 360 -20.19 -11.84 -6.59
N ALA A 361 -20.77 -10.67 -6.86
CA ALA A 361 -20.13 -9.39 -6.65
C ALA A 361 -19.75 -9.17 -5.17
N GLY A 362 -20.65 -9.51 -4.24
CA GLY A 362 -20.39 -9.46 -2.81
C GLY A 362 -19.24 -10.36 -2.37
N THR A 363 -19.17 -11.58 -2.86
CA THR A 363 -18.12 -12.56 -2.53
C THR A 363 -16.76 -12.11 -3.09
N ILE A 364 -16.71 -11.62 -4.32
CA ILE A 364 -15.48 -11.10 -4.94
C ILE A 364 -14.95 -9.89 -4.13
N THR A 365 -15.84 -8.96 -3.80
CA THR A 365 -15.47 -7.77 -3.02
C THR A 365 -15.01 -8.15 -1.61
N ALA A 366 -15.76 -9.02 -0.92
CA ALA A 366 -15.40 -9.50 0.42
C ALA A 366 -14.05 -10.25 0.40
N GLY A 367 -13.84 -11.13 -0.60
CA GLY A 367 -12.56 -11.82 -0.78
C GLY A 367 -11.39 -10.87 -0.94
N GLY A 368 -11.52 -9.85 -1.78
CA GLY A 368 -10.45 -8.86 -1.98
C GLY A 368 -10.13 -8.04 -0.71
N THR A 369 -11.09 -7.82 0.18
CA THR A 369 -10.84 -7.09 1.44
C THR A 369 -10.02 -7.88 2.45
N LEU A 370 -9.90 -9.20 2.33
CA LEU A 370 -9.06 -10.03 3.20
C LEU A 370 -7.58 -9.62 3.14
N GLY A 371 -7.12 -9.01 2.03
CA GLY A 371 -5.75 -8.54 1.88
C GLY A 371 -5.32 -7.43 2.84
N ILE A 372 -6.26 -6.71 3.43
CA ILE A 372 -5.93 -5.72 4.47
C ILE A 372 -5.64 -6.42 5.81
N LEU A 373 -6.32 -7.54 6.08
CA LEU A 373 -6.32 -8.17 7.39
C LEU A 373 -5.33 -9.32 7.50
N ILE A 374 -5.18 -10.11 6.42
CA ILE A 374 -4.28 -11.28 6.46
C ILE A 374 -2.84 -10.85 6.20
N PRO A 375 -1.88 -11.11 7.12
CA PRO A 375 -0.48 -10.77 6.92
C PRO A 375 0.19 -11.59 5.77
N PRO A 376 1.21 -11.01 5.10
CA PRO A 376 1.75 -9.67 5.26
C PRO A 376 0.88 -8.60 4.59
N SER A 377 0.32 -7.70 5.39
CA SER A 377 -0.57 -6.63 4.93
C SER A 377 0.13 -5.28 4.98
N ILE A 378 0.06 -4.52 3.89
CA ILE A 378 0.61 -3.16 3.79
C ILE A 378 -0.02 -2.24 4.84
N MET A 379 -1.32 -2.39 5.09
CA MET A 379 -2.03 -1.58 6.08
C MET A 379 -1.49 -1.78 7.49
N LEU A 380 -1.19 -3.02 7.87
CA LEU A 380 -0.62 -3.33 9.19
C LEU A 380 0.81 -2.79 9.32
N VAL A 381 1.60 -2.83 8.24
CA VAL A 381 2.94 -2.22 8.21
C VAL A 381 2.89 -0.72 8.47
N VAL A 382 1.96 -0.01 7.81
CA VAL A 382 1.78 1.43 7.99
C VAL A 382 1.22 1.77 9.37
N MET A 383 0.34 0.93 9.91
CA MET A 383 -0.24 1.14 11.25
C MET A 383 0.78 0.99 12.38
N GLY A 384 1.82 0.15 12.21
CA GLY A 384 2.85 -0.05 13.22
C GLY A 384 3.46 1.26 13.74
N PRO A 385 4.13 2.04 12.90
CA PRO A 385 4.70 3.33 13.29
C PRO A 385 3.67 4.35 13.77
N VAL A 386 2.46 4.35 13.19
CA VAL A 386 1.38 5.28 13.58
C VAL A 386 0.86 5.00 14.99
N LEU A 387 0.66 3.73 15.32
CA LEU A 387 0.18 3.28 16.63
C LEU A 387 1.31 3.07 17.63
N GLN A 388 2.57 3.17 17.21
CA GLN A 388 3.77 2.86 18.00
C GLN A 388 3.75 1.42 18.55
N ILE A 389 3.25 0.48 17.74
CA ILE A 389 3.18 -0.95 18.06
C ILE A 389 4.11 -1.70 17.07
N PRO A 390 4.90 -2.67 17.53
CA PRO A 390 5.71 -3.49 16.63
C PRO A 390 4.86 -4.18 15.56
N VAL A 391 5.29 -4.10 14.31
CA VAL A 391 4.56 -4.70 13.17
C VAL A 391 4.46 -6.22 13.31
N THR A 392 5.45 -6.86 13.93
CA THR A 392 5.44 -8.28 14.26
C THR A 392 4.24 -8.68 15.10
N ASP A 393 3.93 -7.87 16.12
CA ASP A 393 2.81 -8.12 17.02
C ASP A 393 1.46 -7.90 16.31
N LEU A 394 1.40 -6.87 15.46
CA LEU A 394 0.22 -6.64 14.62
C LEU A 394 -0.02 -7.79 13.64
N PHE A 395 1.03 -8.32 13.02
CA PHE A 395 0.92 -9.48 12.14
C PHE A 395 0.44 -10.71 12.91
N ALA A 396 1.05 -11.03 14.05
CA ALA A 396 0.65 -12.16 14.86
C ALA A 396 -0.83 -12.05 15.33
N ALA A 397 -1.24 -10.87 15.76
CA ALA A 397 -2.62 -10.62 16.21
C ALA A 397 -3.65 -10.71 15.07
N ALA A 398 -3.28 -10.37 13.82
CA ALA A 398 -4.20 -10.31 12.69
C ALA A 398 -4.49 -11.67 12.04
N ILE A 399 -3.63 -12.68 12.23
CA ILE A 399 -3.78 -14.01 11.60
C ILE A 399 -5.11 -14.66 11.97
N ILE A 400 -5.40 -14.75 13.26
CA ILE A 400 -6.62 -15.44 13.76
C ILE A 400 -7.88 -14.72 13.28
N PRO A 401 -8.04 -13.39 13.48
CA PRO A 401 -9.20 -12.67 12.95
C PRO A 401 -9.33 -12.76 11.43
N GLY A 402 -8.22 -12.74 10.70
CA GLY A 402 -8.22 -12.85 9.23
C GLY A 402 -8.76 -14.19 8.73
N ILE A 403 -8.25 -15.29 9.28
CA ILE A 403 -8.73 -16.65 8.95
C ILE A 403 -10.18 -16.83 9.38
N MET A 404 -10.56 -16.33 10.57
CA MET A 404 -11.93 -16.41 11.05
C MET A 404 -12.90 -15.65 10.14
N LEU A 405 -12.52 -14.46 9.67
CA LEU A 405 -13.33 -13.68 8.72
C LEU A 405 -13.49 -14.41 7.38
N ALA A 406 -12.42 -14.97 6.83
CA ALA A 406 -12.47 -15.78 5.62
C ALA A 406 -13.42 -16.98 5.77
N GLY A 407 -13.34 -17.67 6.92
CA GLY A 407 -14.25 -18.78 7.28
C GLY A 407 -15.71 -18.33 7.40
N MET A 408 -15.97 -17.17 7.98
CA MET A 408 -17.32 -16.61 8.09
C MET A 408 -17.89 -16.26 6.72
N TYR A 409 -17.09 -15.70 5.80
CA TYR A 409 -17.54 -15.45 4.42
C TYR A 409 -17.87 -16.74 3.69
N ALA A 410 -17.02 -17.76 3.83
CA ALA A 410 -17.25 -19.08 3.24
C ALA A 410 -18.52 -19.74 3.82
N ALA A 411 -18.70 -19.70 5.13
CA ALA A 411 -19.88 -20.22 5.81
C ALA A 411 -21.16 -19.49 5.35
N PHE A 412 -21.13 -18.16 5.26
CA PHE A 412 -22.26 -17.37 4.77
C PHE A 412 -22.65 -17.76 3.35
N ALA A 413 -21.67 -17.84 2.43
CA ALA A 413 -21.92 -18.21 1.04
C ALA A 413 -22.51 -19.63 0.94
N LEU A 414 -21.96 -20.60 1.67
CA LEU A 414 -22.45 -21.98 1.69
C LEU A 414 -23.87 -22.08 2.26
N ILE A 415 -24.14 -21.46 3.40
CA ILE A 415 -25.47 -21.47 4.04
C ILE A 415 -26.51 -20.85 3.09
N ARG A 416 -26.17 -19.74 2.43
CA ARG A 416 -27.06 -19.10 1.44
C ARG A 416 -27.35 -20.03 0.25
N CYS A 417 -26.33 -20.74 -0.27
CA CYS A 417 -26.50 -21.70 -1.36
C CYS A 417 -27.23 -22.99 -0.91
N TRP A 418 -27.10 -23.36 0.35
CA TRP A 418 -27.83 -24.51 0.89
C TRP A 418 -29.33 -24.19 1.08
N LEU A 419 -29.64 -23.01 1.59
CA LEU A 419 -31.02 -22.54 1.76
C LEU A 419 -31.70 -22.26 0.41
N ASN A 420 -30.98 -21.68 -0.53
CA ASN A 420 -31.47 -21.34 -1.87
C ASN A 420 -30.51 -21.88 -2.95
N PRO A 421 -30.75 -23.13 -3.43
CA PRO A 421 -29.88 -23.80 -4.40
C PRO A 421 -29.69 -23.06 -5.73
N SER A 422 -30.62 -22.20 -6.10
CA SER A 422 -30.54 -21.38 -7.31
C SER A 422 -29.45 -20.31 -7.30
N LEU A 423 -28.97 -19.92 -6.10
CA LEU A 423 -27.92 -18.90 -5.96
C LEU A 423 -26.52 -19.40 -6.37
N GLY A 424 -26.28 -20.71 -6.27
CA GLY A 424 -24.98 -21.32 -6.61
C GLY A 424 -25.18 -22.71 -7.17
N PRO A 425 -25.59 -22.86 -8.45
CA PRO A 425 -25.80 -24.15 -9.08
C PRO A 425 -24.50 -24.96 -9.14
N ILE A 426 -24.65 -26.26 -9.24
CA ILE A 426 -23.55 -27.20 -9.51
C ILE A 426 -23.07 -26.97 -10.94
N LEU A 427 -21.77 -27.15 -11.21
CA LEU A 427 -21.24 -27.02 -12.56
C LEU A 427 -21.94 -28.02 -13.52
N PRO A 428 -22.20 -27.62 -14.78
CA PRO A 428 -22.76 -28.50 -15.79
C PRO A 428 -21.94 -29.79 -15.94
N GLU A 429 -22.59 -30.92 -16.19
CA GLU A 429 -21.93 -32.25 -16.31
C GLU A 429 -20.80 -32.26 -17.35
N GLY A 430 -20.89 -31.46 -18.42
CA GLY A 430 -19.86 -31.33 -19.45
C GLY A 430 -18.58 -30.58 -19.02
N GLU A 431 -18.65 -29.84 -17.94
CA GLU A 431 -17.53 -29.09 -17.37
C GLU A 431 -16.96 -29.74 -16.10
N GLN A 432 -17.61 -30.83 -15.63
CA GLN A 432 -17.12 -31.57 -14.48
C GLN A 432 -16.00 -32.54 -14.91
N PRO A 433 -14.92 -32.64 -14.11
CA PRO A 433 -13.88 -33.61 -14.37
C PRO A 433 -14.44 -35.05 -14.27
N THR A 434 -14.06 -35.91 -15.22
CA THR A 434 -14.40 -37.33 -15.17
C THR A 434 -13.81 -37.95 -13.90
N THR A 435 -14.61 -38.67 -13.14
CA THR A 435 -14.14 -39.28 -11.89
C THR A 435 -13.24 -40.49 -12.19
N SER A 436 -12.02 -40.42 -11.67
CA SER A 436 -11.15 -41.57 -11.54
C SER A 436 -11.74 -42.57 -10.52
N PRO A 437 -11.61 -43.88 -10.71
CA PRO A 437 -11.95 -44.87 -9.71
C PRO A 437 -11.21 -44.68 -8.38
N TYR A 438 -10.08 -43.95 -8.41
CA TYR A 438 -9.25 -43.62 -7.25
C TYR A 438 -9.50 -42.24 -6.65
N TYR A 439 -10.57 -41.55 -7.04
CA TYR A 439 -10.92 -40.18 -6.59
C TYR A 439 -10.81 -39.98 -5.09
N TRP A 440 -11.36 -40.89 -4.29
CA TRP A 440 -11.33 -40.79 -2.83
C TRP A 440 -9.94 -40.97 -2.26
N LEU A 441 -9.12 -41.84 -2.83
CA LEU A 441 -7.73 -42.01 -2.38
C LEU A 441 -6.91 -40.78 -2.70
N GLU A 442 -7.08 -40.21 -3.86
CA GLU A 442 -6.44 -38.97 -4.27
C GLU A 442 -6.86 -37.81 -3.38
N ALA A 443 -8.15 -37.61 -3.14
CA ALA A 443 -8.67 -36.61 -2.25
C ALA A 443 -8.10 -36.72 -0.83
N ILE A 444 -8.02 -37.94 -0.29
CA ILE A 444 -7.42 -38.20 1.03
C ILE A 444 -5.93 -37.83 1.05
N LEU A 445 -5.18 -38.19 0.00
CA LEU A 445 -3.76 -37.84 -0.08
C LEU A 445 -3.52 -36.32 -0.11
N VAL A 446 -4.37 -35.58 -0.82
CA VAL A 446 -4.23 -34.11 -0.87
C VAL A 446 -4.64 -33.47 0.43
N ILE A 447 -5.82 -33.79 0.91
CA ILE A 447 -6.26 -33.28 2.22
C ILE A 447 -5.23 -33.63 3.27
N GLY A 448 -4.71 -34.87 3.26
CA GLY A 448 -3.64 -35.29 4.13
C GLY A 448 -2.37 -34.46 3.97
N SER A 449 -1.97 -34.15 2.75
CA SER A 449 -0.80 -33.31 2.48
C SER A 449 -0.98 -31.87 2.99
N ILE A 450 -2.16 -31.30 2.79
CA ILE A 450 -2.51 -29.97 3.29
C ILE A 450 -2.54 -29.96 4.82
N VAL A 451 -3.18 -30.94 5.43
CA VAL A 451 -3.22 -31.09 6.91
C VAL A 451 -1.82 -31.24 7.48
N THR A 452 -0.98 -32.08 6.85
CA THR A 452 0.42 -32.22 7.23
C THR A 452 1.19 -30.90 7.17
N PHE A 453 0.98 -30.13 6.09
CA PHE A 453 1.58 -28.81 5.95
C PHE A 453 1.18 -27.85 7.08
N PHE A 454 -0.11 -27.74 7.38
CA PHE A 454 -0.59 -26.91 8.49
C PHE A 454 -0.09 -27.42 9.85
N THR A 455 0.00 -28.73 10.04
CA THR A 455 0.58 -29.33 11.25
C THR A 455 2.06 -28.95 11.40
N LEU A 456 2.82 -29.01 10.32
CA LEU A 456 4.22 -28.58 10.32
C LEU A 456 4.38 -27.09 10.62
N ILE A 457 3.48 -26.25 10.12
CA ILE A 457 3.45 -24.82 10.49
C ILE A 457 3.20 -24.65 11.99
N VAL A 458 2.18 -25.31 12.54
CA VAL A 458 1.88 -25.25 13.98
C VAL A 458 3.05 -25.75 14.81
N MET A 459 3.69 -26.84 14.42
CA MET A 459 4.91 -27.36 15.08
C MET A 459 6.08 -26.38 14.97
N ALA A 460 6.20 -25.66 13.86
CA ALA A 460 7.19 -24.62 13.69
C ALA A 460 6.96 -23.45 14.67
N PHE A 461 5.72 -23.00 14.80
CA PHE A 461 5.35 -21.94 15.75
C PHE A 461 5.45 -22.37 17.22
N SER A 462 5.17 -23.62 17.54
CA SER A 462 5.32 -24.16 18.91
C SER A 462 6.77 -24.37 19.33
N GLY A 463 7.72 -24.16 18.43
CA GLY A 463 9.15 -24.41 18.69
C GLY A 463 9.54 -25.88 18.66
N SER A 464 8.63 -26.81 18.41
CA SER A 464 8.91 -28.26 18.40
C SER A 464 9.90 -28.66 17.31
N LEU A 465 10.00 -27.89 16.24
CA LEU A 465 10.97 -28.09 15.17
C LEU A 465 12.29 -27.35 15.41
N ALA A 466 12.35 -26.46 16.40
CA ALA A 466 13.54 -25.69 16.72
C ALA A 466 14.59 -26.64 17.35
N GLY A 467 15.81 -26.64 16.80
CA GLY A 467 16.91 -27.44 17.33
C GLY A 467 17.19 -28.74 16.58
N ILE A 468 16.38 -29.14 15.60
CA ILE A 468 16.69 -30.29 14.74
C ILE A 468 17.92 -29.96 13.86
N PHE A 469 17.91 -28.78 13.23
CA PHE A 469 19.05 -28.17 12.53
C PHE A 469 18.79 -26.66 12.35
N PRO A 470 19.79 -25.84 11.99
CA PRO A 470 19.59 -24.42 11.76
C PRO A 470 18.46 -24.16 10.78
N PHE A 471 17.54 -23.23 11.13
CA PHE A 471 16.38 -22.86 10.33
C PHE A 471 15.33 -23.97 10.10
N SER A 472 15.36 -25.07 10.87
CA SER A 472 14.44 -26.21 10.73
C SER A 472 12.96 -25.80 10.74
N SER A 473 12.59 -24.82 11.56
CA SER A 473 11.21 -24.31 11.65
C SER A 473 10.67 -23.72 10.33
N LEU A 474 11.54 -23.23 9.44
CA LEU A 474 11.15 -22.74 8.13
C LEU A 474 11.41 -23.77 7.03
N LEU A 475 12.57 -24.42 7.06
CA LEU A 475 13.01 -25.31 6.00
C LEU A 475 12.18 -26.60 5.92
N ILE A 476 11.65 -27.11 7.04
CA ILE A 476 10.81 -28.32 7.04
C ILE A 476 9.46 -28.06 6.36
N PRO A 477 8.67 -27.02 6.68
CA PRO A 477 7.45 -26.69 5.95
C PRO A 477 7.71 -26.38 4.46
N LEU A 478 8.76 -25.63 4.13
CA LEU A 478 9.14 -25.35 2.74
C LEU A 478 9.58 -26.60 1.98
N GLY A 479 10.34 -27.48 2.63
CA GLY A 479 10.72 -28.78 2.08
C GLY A 479 9.50 -29.64 1.77
N TRP A 480 8.50 -29.65 2.65
CA TRP A 480 7.24 -30.33 2.41
C TRP A 480 6.48 -29.77 1.20
N MET A 481 6.43 -28.45 1.05
CA MET A 481 5.86 -27.81 -0.14
C MET A 481 6.58 -28.24 -1.42
N ALA A 482 7.91 -28.28 -1.39
CA ALA A 482 8.70 -28.76 -2.53
C ALA A 482 8.39 -30.22 -2.85
N VAL A 483 8.24 -31.08 -1.83
CA VAL A 483 7.83 -32.48 -1.99
C VAL A 483 6.44 -32.58 -2.61
N MET A 484 5.47 -31.78 -2.19
CA MET A 484 4.15 -31.72 -2.78
C MET A 484 4.19 -31.37 -4.28
N LEU A 485 4.94 -30.32 -4.63
CA LEU A 485 5.07 -29.87 -6.02
C LEU A 485 5.81 -30.89 -6.90
N LEU A 486 6.97 -31.36 -6.45
CA LEU A 486 7.77 -32.31 -7.20
C LEU A 486 7.09 -33.69 -7.27
N GLY A 487 6.43 -34.12 -6.19
CA GLY A 487 5.66 -35.35 -6.14
C GLY A 487 4.48 -35.31 -7.11
N SER A 488 3.72 -34.22 -7.15
CA SER A 488 2.63 -34.02 -8.10
C SER A 488 3.11 -34.03 -9.56
N ARG A 489 4.29 -33.42 -9.82
CA ARG A 489 4.93 -33.45 -11.14
C ARG A 489 5.35 -34.86 -11.53
N TRP A 490 5.97 -35.59 -10.61
CA TRP A 490 6.39 -36.98 -10.85
C TRP A 490 5.19 -37.90 -11.14
N VAL A 491 4.08 -37.75 -10.37
CA VAL A 491 2.83 -38.49 -10.61
C VAL A 491 2.25 -38.17 -11.98
N ARG A 492 2.26 -36.89 -12.40
CA ARG A 492 1.82 -36.45 -13.72
C ARG A 492 2.65 -37.09 -14.84
N ASP A 493 3.96 -37.05 -14.70
CA ASP A 493 4.89 -37.51 -15.76
C ASP A 493 4.91 -39.04 -15.89
N ASN A 494 4.60 -39.80 -14.81
CA ASN A 494 4.58 -41.26 -14.76
C ASN A 494 3.15 -41.83 -14.71
N LYS A 495 2.15 -41.19 -15.35
CA LYS A 495 0.76 -41.57 -15.30
C LYS A 495 0.50 -43.10 -15.44
N PRO A 496 -0.03 -43.78 -14.40
CA PRO A 496 -0.69 -45.07 -14.62
C PRO A 496 -1.95 -44.83 -15.47
N ALA A 497 -2.21 -45.68 -16.44
CA ALA A 497 -3.40 -45.60 -17.27
C ALA A 497 -4.66 -45.56 -16.40
N GLY A 498 -5.47 -44.49 -16.50
CA GLY A 498 -6.69 -44.30 -15.70
C GLY A 498 -6.63 -43.23 -14.58
N PHE A 499 -5.50 -42.65 -14.29
CA PHE A 499 -5.37 -41.50 -13.34
C PHE A 499 -5.69 -40.20 -14.05
N PHE A 500 -6.94 -39.74 -13.98
CA PHE A 500 -7.36 -38.47 -14.58
C PHE A 500 -6.99 -37.25 -13.68
N PHE A 501 -6.94 -37.47 -12.40
CA PHE A 501 -6.71 -36.40 -11.39
C PHE A 501 -5.29 -35.84 -11.34
N SER A 502 -4.33 -36.52 -11.94
CA SER A 502 -2.91 -36.15 -11.86
C SER A 502 -2.60 -34.76 -12.42
N ASP A 503 -3.27 -34.31 -13.48
CA ASP A 503 -3.06 -33.00 -14.08
C ASP A 503 -3.65 -31.89 -13.20
N LEU A 504 -4.86 -32.11 -12.66
CA LEU A 504 -5.52 -31.18 -11.76
C LEU A 504 -4.71 -30.93 -10.48
N TRP A 505 -4.10 -31.97 -9.94
CA TRP A 505 -3.25 -31.89 -8.76
C TRP A 505 -2.00 -31.08 -9.01
N TYR A 506 -1.33 -31.34 -10.11
CA TYR A 506 -0.15 -30.59 -10.48
C TYR A 506 -0.48 -29.11 -10.66
N GLU A 507 -1.55 -28.77 -11.38
CA GLU A 507 -1.99 -27.38 -11.54
C GLU A 507 -2.40 -26.74 -10.21
N PHE A 508 -3.06 -27.50 -9.32
CA PHE A 508 -3.39 -27.03 -7.98
C PHE A 508 -2.14 -26.72 -7.15
N PHE A 509 -1.18 -27.64 -7.09
CA PHE A 509 0.04 -27.38 -6.33
C PHE A 509 0.93 -26.34 -6.99
N LEU A 510 0.95 -26.25 -8.30
CA LEU A 510 1.67 -25.21 -9.01
C LEU A 510 1.07 -23.83 -8.73
N GLY A 511 -0.22 -23.72 -8.57
CA GLY A 511 -0.90 -22.48 -8.18
C GLY A 511 -0.79 -22.17 -6.69
N LEU A 512 -0.76 -23.19 -5.81
CA LEU A 512 -0.74 -23.02 -4.35
C LEU A 512 0.65 -22.86 -3.77
N VAL A 513 1.62 -23.69 -4.20
CA VAL A 513 2.93 -23.80 -3.55
C VAL A 513 3.76 -22.51 -3.66
N PRO A 514 3.95 -21.89 -4.85
CA PRO A 514 4.77 -20.70 -4.96
C PRO A 514 4.26 -19.52 -4.10
N PRO A 515 2.96 -19.14 -4.16
CA PRO A 515 2.45 -18.07 -3.29
C PRO A 515 2.57 -18.39 -1.80
N SER A 516 2.24 -19.63 -1.43
CA SER A 516 2.31 -20.06 -0.03
C SER A 516 3.75 -20.12 0.48
N ALA A 517 4.70 -20.56 -0.35
CA ALA A 517 6.11 -20.57 -0.02
C ALA A 517 6.65 -19.15 0.16
N LEU A 518 6.26 -18.23 -0.72
CA LEU A 518 6.66 -16.83 -0.66
C LEU A 518 6.12 -16.16 0.61
N VAL A 519 4.83 -16.35 0.91
CA VAL A 519 4.22 -15.83 2.15
C VAL A 519 4.85 -16.48 3.38
N ALA A 520 5.07 -17.80 3.38
CA ALA A 520 5.71 -18.51 4.49
C ALA A 520 7.15 -18.03 4.69
N PHE A 521 7.89 -17.76 3.63
CA PHE A 521 9.26 -17.25 3.72
C PHE A 521 9.28 -15.81 4.25
N ALA A 522 8.49 -14.91 3.67
CA ALA A 522 8.42 -13.51 4.08
C ALA A 522 7.84 -13.37 5.49
N LEU A 523 6.63 -13.87 5.73
CA LEU A 523 5.94 -13.75 7.01
C LEU A 523 6.59 -14.63 8.09
N GLY A 524 6.96 -15.86 7.75
CA GLY A 524 7.59 -16.79 8.69
C GLY A 524 8.92 -16.25 9.20
N SER A 525 9.77 -15.67 8.35
CA SER A 525 11.03 -15.06 8.78
C SER A 525 10.82 -13.91 9.77
N ILE A 526 9.74 -13.14 9.60
CA ILE A 526 9.37 -12.04 10.49
C ILE A 526 8.86 -12.57 11.85
N LEU A 527 7.91 -13.50 11.82
CA LEU A 527 7.28 -14.03 13.03
C LEU A 527 8.23 -14.89 13.88
N PHE A 528 9.19 -15.57 13.25
CA PHE A 528 10.26 -16.29 13.98
C PHE A 528 11.41 -15.38 14.46
N GLY A 529 11.31 -14.05 14.22
CA GLY A 529 12.34 -13.11 14.62
C GLY A 529 13.65 -13.24 13.85
N TRP A 530 13.63 -13.87 12.67
CA TRP A 530 14.84 -14.04 11.84
C TRP A 530 15.12 -12.81 10.99
N ALA A 531 14.07 -12.11 10.60
CA ALA A 531 14.13 -10.91 9.79
C ALA A 531 13.22 -9.82 10.35
N THR A 532 13.59 -8.57 10.16
CA THR A 532 12.70 -7.44 10.37
C THR A 532 11.61 -7.42 9.28
N PRO A 533 10.49 -6.69 9.46
CA PRO A 533 9.47 -6.57 8.41
C PRO A 533 10.02 -6.11 7.07
N THR A 534 11.00 -5.21 7.07
CA THR A 534 11.65 -4.69 5.85
C THR A 534 12.51 -5.75 5.17
N GLU A 535 13.28 -6.49 5.94
CA GLU A 535 14.11 -7.58 5.44
C GLU A 535 13.26 -8.74 4.88
N GLY A 536 12.20 -9.13 5.61
CA GLY A 536 11.25 -10.14 5.15
C GLY A 536 10.57 -9.74 3.85
N ALA A 537 10.18 -8.45 3.73
CA ALA A 537 9.64 -7.90 2.50
C ALA A 537 10.67 -7.90 1.35
N GLY A 538 11.92 -7.56 1.64
CA GLY A 538 13.03 -7.62 0.68
C GLY A 538 13.28 -9.03 0.15
N CYS A 539 13.32 -10.02 1.06
CA CYS A 539 13.44 -11.43 0.68
C CYS A 539 12.26 -11.92 -0.16
N GLY A 540 11.04 -11.45 0.15
CA GLY A 540 9.85 -11.77 -0.64
C GLY A 540 9.84 -11.10 -2.01
N ALA A 541 10.41 -9.91 -2.14
CA ALA A 541 10.51 -9.17 -3.38
C ALA A 541 11.56 -9.73 -4.36
N PHE A 542 12.58 -10.40 -3.86
CA PHE A 542 13.59 -11.09 -4.64
C PHE A 542 13.09 -12.41 -5.21
#